data_587d32901b8361976f47c930fc9e19f2
#
_entry.id   587d32901b8361976f47c930fc9e19f2
#
_cell.length_a   1.000
_cell.length_b   1.000
_cell.length_c   1.000
_cell.angle_alpha   90.00
_cell.angle_beta   90.00
_cell.angle_gamma   90.00
#
_symmetry.space_group_name_H-M   'P 1'
#
loop_
_entity.id
_entity.type
_entity.pdbx_description
1 polymer ?
#
loop_
_entity_poly.entity_id
_entity_poly.type
_entity_poly.pdbx_seq_one_letter_code
_entity_poly.pdbx_strand_id
1 'polypeptide(L)'
;MLDVPGTFLNPDRMNAGLMWFTRGFVEYQFPNNARLVGKSVVALEFSFELSSEVPGTSADWPSDITIAINGKEIGVWTSPGDFGDQRGVYTPGWWKLHGSQYGMLKTWRVTPQGAFVDGLRISAVTPQDLDISAHHSIRLKIEVKPDARHPGGLNVFGRGFGNYDQDIVLRVTTEP
;
A
#
# COMPACT_ATOMS: atom_id res chain seq x y z
N MET A 1 2.14 20.59 6.18
CA MET A 1 2.53 19.20 6.48
C MET A 1 2.78 19.07 7.97
N LEU A 2 2.30 18.03 8.58
CA LEU A 2 2.26 17.92 10.01
C LEU A 2 2.61 16.50 10.44
N ASP A 3 3.62 16.40 11.28
CA ASP A 3 4.07 15.13 11.86
C ASP A 3 3.38 14.92 13.23
N VAL A 4 2.06 14.89 13.18
CA VAL A 4 1.21 14.64 14.36
C VAL A 4 -0.02 13.82 13.96
N PRO A 5 -0.50 12.92 14.85
CA PRO A 5 -1.63 12.04 14.53
C PRO A 5 -2.91 12.77 14.08
N GLY A 6 -3.15 13.98 14.56
CA GLY A 6 -4.29 14.82 14.17
C GLY A 6 -4.32 15.15 12.67
N THR A 7 -3.21 15.06 11.97
CA THR A 7 -3.14 15.29 10.52
C THR A 7 -4.02 14.31 9.73
N PHE A 8 -4.18 13.09 10.23
CA PHE A 8 -5.07 12.10 9.60
C PHE A 8 -6.55 12.50 9.63
N LEU A 9 -6.93 13.49 10.45
CA LEU A 9 -8.27 14.06 10.50
C LEU A 9 -8.44 15.29 9.60
N ASN A 10 -7.35 15.82 9.04
CA ASN A 10 -7.41 16.98 8.15
C ASN A 10 -8.10 16.60 6.83
N PRO A 11 -9.11 17.39 6.36
CA PRO A 11 -9.74 17.17 5.04
C PRO A 11 -8.76 17.13 3.87
N ASP A 12 -7.68 17.90 3.94
CA ASP A 12 -6.64 17.96 2.88
C ASP A 12 -5.81 16.68 2.75
N ARG A 13 -5.96 15.72 3.69
CA ARG A 13 -5.27 14.41 3.60
C ARG A 13 -5.51 13.67 2.29
N MET A 14 -6.62 13.96 1.62
CA MET A 14 -6.96 13.36 0.32
C MET A 14 -5.99 13.81 -0.80
N ASN A 15 -5.22 14.88 -0.57
CA ASN A 15 -4.23 15.40 -1.50
C ASN A 15 -2.78 15.11 -1.04
N ALA A 16 -2.62 14.24 -0.02
CA ALA A 16 -1.30 13.91 0.50
C ALA A 16 -0.49 13.11 -0.52
N GLY A 17 0.66 13.62 -0.93
CA GLY A 17 1.61 12.92 -1.81
C GLY A 17 2.49 11.91 -1.06
N LEU A 18 2.58 12.01 0.27
CA LEU A 18 3.30 11.09 1.14
C LEU A 18 2.56 10.97 2.47
N MET A 19 2.38 9.74 2.92
CA MET A 19 1.82 9.43 4.24
C MET A 19 2.73 8.44 4.95
N TRP A 20 2.93 8.66 6.26
CA TRP A 20 3.79 7.79 7.07
C TRP A 20 3.27 7.58 8.50
N PHE A 21 3.64 6.45 9.08
CA PHE A 21 3.45 6.15 10.50
C PHE A 21 4.34 4.97 10.93
N THR A 22 4.58 4.87 12.25
CA THR A 22 5.42 3.80 12.80
C THR A 22 4.66 2.48 12.97
N ARG A 23 3.41 2.52 13.46
CA ARG A 23 2.57 1.34 13.70
C ARG A 23 1.11 1.67 13.48
N GLY A 24 0.32 0.67 13.12
CA GLY A 24 -1.09 0.82 12.85
C GLY A 24 -1.44 0.48 11.41
N PHE A 25 -2.52 1.04 10.91
CA PHE A 25 -2.97 0.78 9.56
C PHE A 25 -3.66 1.98 8.93
N VAL A 26 -3.73 1.94 7.61
CA VAL A 26 -4.66 2.73 6.80
C VAL A 26 -5.51 1.79 5.98
N GLU A 27 -6.76 2.19 5.74
CA GLU A 27 -7.67 1.46 4.87
C GLU A 27 -8.21 2.39 3.79
N TYR A 28 -8.05 1.97 2.54
CA TYR A 28 -8.58 2.65 1.36
C TYR A 28 -9.77 1.88 0.82
N GLN A 29 -10.78 2.59 0.35
CA GLN A 29 -11.97 2.00 -0.24
C GLN A 29 -12.07 2.36 -1.72
N PHE A 30 -12.25 1.35 -2.55
CA PHE A 30 -12.42 1.48 -3.99
C PHE A 30 -13.83 1.04 -4.40
N PRO A 31 -14.45 1.67 -5.40
CA PRO A 31 -15.76 1.24 -5.87
C PRO A 31 -15.69 -0.17 -6.46
N ASN A 32 -16.66 -1.02 -6.11
CA ASN A 32 -16.78 -2.35 -6.70
C ASN A 32 -17.69 -2.30 -7.94
N ASN A 33 -17.13 -1.82 -9.05
CA ASN A 33 -17.86 -1.67 -10.31
C ASN A 33 -18.26 -3.01 -10.92
N ALA A 34 -17.51 -4.10 -10.67
CA ALA A 34 -17.85 -5.44 -11.13
C ALA A 34 -19.21 -5.89 -10.57
N ARG A 35 -19.43 -5.64 -9.25
CA ARG A 35 -20.71 -5.94 -8.59
C ARG A 35 -21.87 -5.14 -9.19
N LEU A 36 -21.66 -3.87 -9.53
CA LEU A 36 -22.70 -3.01 -10.13
C LEU A 36 -23.20 -3.54 -11.48
N VAL A 37 -22.33 -4.19 -12.23
CA VAL A 37 -22.66 -4.77 -13.55
C VAL A 37 -22.88 -6.29 -13.51
N GLY A 38 -22.93 -6.89 -12.30
CA GLY A 38 -23.22 -8.30 -12.09
C GLY A 38 -22.14 -9.26 -12.62
N LYS A 39 -20.88 -8.80 -12.73
CA LYS A 39 -19.77 -9.62 -13.21
C LYS A 39 -18.97 -10.21 -12.03
N SER A 40 -18.52 -11.47 -12.21
CA SER A 40 -17.63 -12.13 -11.27
C SER A 40 -16.21 -11.59 -11.42
N VAL A 41 -15.53 -11.33 -10.30
CA VAL A 41 -14.12 -10.94 -10.28
C VAL A 41 -13.23 -12.16 -10.30
N VAL A 42 -12.35 -12.26 -11.30
CA VAL A 42 -11.39 -13.37 -11.43
C VAL A 42 -10.00 -13.01 -10.95
N ALA A 43 -9.64 -11.72 -10.95
CA ALA A 43 -8.39 -11.27 -10.34
C ALA A 43 -8.49 -9.81 -9.87
N LEU A 44 -7.71 -9.51 -8.82
CA LEU A 44 -7.44 -8.16 -8.33
C LEU A 44 -5.94 -7.90 -8.39
N GLU A 45 -5.57 -6.67 -8.74
CA GLU A 45 -4.19 -6.22 -8.72
C GLU A 45 -4.12 -4.81 -8.13
N PHE A 46 -3.37 -4.66 -7.04
CA PHE A 46 -3.03 -3.37 -6.45
C PHE A 46 -1.57 -3.05 -6.74
N SER A 47 -1.30 -1.81 -7.17
CA SER A 47 0.05 -1.31 -7.38
C SER A 47 0.23 0.03 -6.69
N PHE A 48 1.26 0.15 -5.84
CA PHE A 48 1.60 1.36 -5.13
C PHE A 48 3.06 1.33 -4.64
N GLU A 49 3.63 2.52 -4.47
CA GLU A 49 5.00 2.70 -3.97
C GLU A 49 5.00 2.82 -2.45
N LEU A 50 5.89 2.08 -1.77
CA LEU A 50 6.01 2.07 -0.32
C LEU A 50 7.44 1.77 0.14
N SER A 51 7.76 2.17 1.37
CA SER A 51 8.99 1.83 2.07
C SER A 51 8.76 1.67 3.57
N SER A 52 9.78 1.27 4.31
CA SER A 52 9.83 1.45 5.77
C SER A 52 9.80 2.94 6.12
N GLU A 53 9.63 3.26 7.41
CA GLU A 53 9.68 4.63 7.95
C GLU A 53 10.57 4.66 9.18
N VAL A 54 11.51 5.62 9.22
CA VAL A 54 12.36 5.90 10.38
C VAL A 54 12.68 7.39 10.43
N PRO A 55 12.81 8.01 11.64
CA PRO A 55 13.28 9.39 11.72
C PRO A 55 14.64 9.58 11.04
N GLY A 56 14.69 10.42 10.02
CA GLY A 56 15.78 10.48 9.06
C GLY A 56 15.55 9.48 7.95
N THR A 57 16.54 8.71 7.58
CA THR A 57 16.43 7.59 6.62
C THR A 57 17.47 6.52 6.94
N SER A 58 17.17 5.26 6.60
CA SER A 58 18.10 4.13 6.72
C SER A 58 17.74 3.07 5.69
N ALA A 59 18.67 2.76 4.79
CA ALA A 59 18.49 1.71 3.78
C ALA A 59 18.42 0.30 4.40
N ASP A 60 18.90 0.14 5.63
CA ASP A 60 18.79 -1.09 6.42
C ASP A 60 17.88 -0.84 7.65
N TRP A 61 16.57 -0.82 7.39
CA TRP A 61 15.53 -0.62 8.40
C TRP A 61 14.29 -1.43 8.02
N PRO A 62 14.32 -2.76 8.25
CA PRO A 62 13.27 -3.62 7.74
C PRO A 62 11.92 -3.37 8.42
N SER A 63 10.84 -3.48 7.62
CA SER A 63 9.46 -3.38 8.08
C SER A 63 8.59 -4.45 7.45
N ASP A 64 7.88 -5.23 8.28
CA ASP A 64 6.90 -6.21 7.82
C ASP A 64 5.57 -5.51 7.54
N ILE A 65 5.30 -5.28 6.28
CA ILE A 65 4.09 -4.61 5.81
C ILE A 65 3.07 -5.67 5.40
N THR A 66 1.97 -5.72 6.15
CA THR A 66 0.86 -6.65 5.92
C THR A 66 -0.19 -6.02 5.02
N ILE A 67 -0.64 -6.77 4.02
CA ILE A 67 -1.75 -6.36 3.16
C ILE A 67 -2.96 -7.26 3.40
N ALA A 68 -4.13 -6.62 3.57
CA ALA A 68 -5.42 -7.31 3.62
C ALA A 68 -6.41 -6.68 2.65
N ILE A 69 -7.27 -7.50 2.08
CA ILE A 69 -8.36 -7.10 1.19
C ILE A 69 -9.67 -7.56 1.81
N ASN A 70 -10.65 -6.67 1.96
CA ASN A 70 -11.94 -6.93 2.60
C ASN A 70 -11.81 -7.58 4.00
N GLY A 71 -10.73 -7.24 4.74
CA GLY A 71 -10.46 -7.81 6.05
C GLY A 71 -9.72 -9.16 6.04
N LYS A 72 -9.50 -9.76 4.86
CA LYS A 72 -8.72 -10.98 4.71
C LYS A 72 -7.26 -10.64 4.41
N GLU A 73 -6.34 -11.06 5.27
CA GLU A 73 -4.91 -10.94 5.01
C GLU A 73 -4.53 -11.76 3.78
N ILE A 74 -3.84 -11.13 2.84
CA ILE A 74 -3.33 -11.79 1.63
C ILE A 74 -1.84 -12.10 1.72
N GLY A 75 -1.10 -11.44 2.61
CA GLY A 75 0.30 -11.71 2.89
C GLY A 75 1.06 -10.52 3.43
N VAL A 76 2.35 -10.75 3.63
CA VAL A 76 3.31 -9.80 4.17
C VAL A 76 4.47 -9.61 3.19
N TRP A 77 4.92 -8.38 3.05
CA TRP A 77 6.18 -8.06 2.40
C TRP A 77 7.08 -7.31 3.38
N THR A 78 8.32 -7.76 3.51
CA THR A 78 9.31 -7.07 4.33
C THR A 78 10.02 -6.02 3.49
N SER A 79 9.73 -4.74 3.75
CA SER A 79 10.48 -3.62 3.19
C SER A 79 11.91 -3.64 3.76
N PRO A 80 12.95 -3.45 2.93
CA PRO A 80 14.32 -3.47 3.44
C PRO A 80 14.72 -2.19 4.18
N GLY A 81 14.10 -1.05 3.87
CA GLY A 81 14.51 0.22 4.46
C GLY A 81 13.67 1.42 4.07
N ASP A 82 14.10 2.57 4.57
CA ASP A 82 13.61 3.91 4.25
C ASP A 82 14.69 4.66 3.47
N PHE A 83 14.38 5.07 2.24
CA PHE A 83 15.38 5.53 1.28
C PHE A 83 15.44 7.04 1.18
N GLY A 84 16.64 7.61 1.43
CA GLY A 84 16.95 9.04 1.36
C GLY A 84 18.35 9.34 0.88
N ASP A 85 19.04 8.36 0.28
CA ASP A 85 20.38 8.49 -0.30
C ASP A 85 20.40 9.43 -1.50
N GLN A 86 19.30 9.53 -2.21
CA GLN A 86 19.08 10.45 -3.32
C GLN A 86 17.64 10.95 -3.34
N ARG A 87 17.38 12.05 -4.04
CA ARG A 87 16.03 12.58 -4.19
C ARG A 87 15.20 11.64 -5.08
N GLY A 88 13.98 11.35 -4.66
CA GLY A 88 13.00 10.65 -5.49
C GLY A 88 12.67 11.47 -6.75
N VAL A 89 12.41 10.79 -7.87
CA VAL A 89 12.18 11.40 -9.20
C VAL A 89 11.09 12.48 -9.15
N TYR A 90 10.01 12.22 -8.42
CA TYR A 90 8.87 13.14 -8.28
C TYR A 90 8.84 13.85 -6.92
N THR A 91 9.77 13.52 -6.02
CA THR A 91 9.83 14.14 -4.69
C THR A 91 10.11 15.64 -4.81
N PRO A 92 9.24 16.51 -4.26
CA PRO A 92 9.33 17.95 -4.47
C PRO A 92 10.63 18.54 -3.93
N GLY A 93 11.15 19.59 -4.59
CA GLY A 93 12.37 20.26 -4.20
C GLY A 93 12.38 20.87 -2.79
N TRP A 94 11.20 21.21 -2.27
CA TRP A 94 11.03 21.72 -0.90
C TRP A 94 11.09 20.65 0.20
N TRP A 95 10.97 19.35 -0.18
CA TRP A 95 11.10 18.26 0.78
C TRP A 95 12.56 18.07 1.19
N LYS A 96 12.80 17.89 2.50
CA LYS A 96 14.16 17.79 3.04
C LYS A 96 14.84 16.49 2.60
N LEU A 97 16.12 16.57 2.21
CA LEU A 97 16.89 15.40 1.75
C LEU A 97 17.07 14.31 2.83
N HIS A 98 17.00 14.66 4.12
CA HIS A 98 17.08 13.68 5.20
C HIS A 98 15.72 13.08 5.61
N GLY A 99 14.67 13.32 4.85
CA GLY A 99 13.39 12.63 4.96
C GLY A 99 13.23 11.60 3.85
N SER A 100 12.32 10.67 4.01
CA SER A 100 12.01 9.62 3.03
C SER A 100 11.81 10.19 1.64
N GLN A 101 12.59 9.74 0.67
CA GLN A 101 12.62 10.31 -0.68
C GLN A 101 11.87 9.47 -1.71
N TYR A 102 11.92 8.15 -1.54
CA TYR A 102 11.28 7.20 -2.46
C TYR A 102 11.11 5.84 -1.80
N GLY A 103 10.33 5.00 -2.43
CA GLY A 103 10.09 3.62 -2.03
C GLY A 103 10.33 2.63 -3.17
N MET A 104 9.72 1.48 -3.02
CA MET A 104 9.69 0.42 -4.02
C MET A 104 8.26 0.26 -4.52
N LEU A 105 8.06 0.29 -5.85
CA LEU A 105 6.77 -0.04 -6.44
C LEU A 105 6.51 -1.53 -6.23
N LYS A 106 5.39 -1.85 -5.62
CA LYS A 106 4.95 -3.23 -5.37
C LYS A 106 3.64 -3.50 -6.07
N THR A 107 3.54 -4.69 -6.64
CA THR A 107 2.32 -5.19 -7.27
C THR A 107 1.81 -6.39 -6.51
N TRP A 108 0.65 -6.23 -5.90
CA TRP A 108 -0.07 -7.24 -5.12
C TRP A 108 -1.20 -7.80 -5.96
N ARG A 109 -1.17 -9.10 -6.23
CA ARG A 109 -2.14 -9.71 -7.12
C ARG A 109 -2.82 -10.90 -6.45
N VAL A 110 -4.14 -10.96 -6.53
CA VAL A 110 -4.94 -12.11 -6.09
C VAL A 110 -5.61 -12.74 -7.30
N THR A 111 -5.36 -14.02 -7.51
CA THR A 111 -5.84 -14.81 -8.65
C THR A 111 -6.41 -16.15 -8.16
N PRO A 112 -7.05 -16.97 -9.03
CA PRO A 112 -7.46 -18.32 -8.65
C PRO A 112 -6.32 -19.24 -8.19
N GLN A 113 -5.06 -18.88 -8.49
CA GLN A 113 -3.87 -19.64 -8.07
C GLN A 113 -3.30 -19.19 -6.72
N GLY A 114 -3.85 -18.12 -6.13
CA GLY A 114 -3.40 -17.57 -4.85
C GLY A 114 -3.06 -16.09 -4.92
N ALA A 115 -2.44 -15.58 -3.85
CA ALA A 115 -1.97 -14.21 -3.74
C ALA A 115 -0.46 -14.11 -3.98
N PHE A 116 -0.05 -13.02 -4.63
CA PHE A 116 1.32 -12.78 -5.09
C PHE A 116 1.76 -11.36 -4.80
N VAL A 117 3.05 -11.14 -4.54
CA VAL A 117 3.71 -9.84 -4.60
C VAL A 117 4.85 -9.91 -5.62
N ASP A 118 4.85 -9.02 -6.61
CA ASP A 118 5.83 -8.97 -7.71
C ASP A 118 6.03 -10.34 -8.40
N GLY A 119 4.97 -11.13 -8.51
CA GLY A 119 5.00 -12.47 -9.11
C GLY A 119 5.41 -13.60 -8.15
N LEU A 120 5.88 -13.31 -6.95
CA LEU A 120 6.18 -14.30 -5.92
C LEU A 120 4.90 -14.65 -5.15
N ARG A 121 4.57 -15.93 -5.06
CA ARG A 121 3.41 -16.40 -4.28
C ARG A 121 3.63 -16.20 -2.80
N ILE A 122 2.71 -15.52 -2.13
CA ILE A 122 2.77 -15.21 -0.69
C ILE A 122 1.70 -15.93 0.13
N SER A 123 0.59 -16.33 -0.50
CA SER A 123 -0.44 -17.13 0.19
C SER A 123 -1.33 -17.89 -0.79
N ALA A 124 -2.23 -18.71 -0.22
CA ALA A 124 -3.23 -19.46 -0.98
C ALA A 124 -4.56 -18.69 -1.18
N VAL A 125 -4.66 -17.46 -0.69
CA VAL A 125 -5.88 -16.65 -0.76
C VAL A 125 -6.26 -16.37 -2.21
N THR A 126 -7.51 -16.63 -2.54
CA THR A 126 -8.09 -16.48 -3.89
C THR A 126 -9.16 -15.37 -3.88
N PRO A 127 -9.66 -14.91 -5.04
CA PRO A 127 -10.75 -13.93 -5.10
C PRO A 127 -12.03 -14.40 -4.38
N GLN A 128 -12.29 -15.71 -4.35
CA GLN A 128 -13.43 -16.30 -3.65
C GLN A 128 -13.34 -16.09 -2.13
N ASP A 129 -12.14 -16.16 -1.55
CA ASP A 129 -11.91 -15.95 -0.11
C ASP A 129 -12.11 -14.49 0.32
N LEU A 130 -12.22 -13.55 -0.63
CA LEU A 130 -12.34 -12.11 -0.39
C LEU A 130 -13.80 -11.63 -0.37
N ASP A 131 -14.78 -12.50 -0.63
CA ASP A 131 -16.22 -12.19 -0.66
C ASP A 131 -16.56 -10.91 -1.47
N ILE A 132 -15.86 -10.69 -2.61
CA ILE A 132 -15.94 -9.43 -3.35
C ILE A 132 -17.38 -9.10 -3.76
N SER A 133 -18.15 -10.10 -4.18
CA SER A 133 -19.54 -9.94 -4.59
C SER A 133 -20.48 -9.48 -3.45
N ALA A 134 -20.13 -9.75 -2.20
CA ALA A 134 -20.92 -9.36 -1.03
C ALA A 134 -20.75 -7.88 -0.67
N HIS A 135 -19.69 -7.22 -1.13
CA HIS A 135 -19.32 -5.86 -0.73
C HIS A 135 -19.57 -4.82 -1.82
N HIS A 136 -20.03 -3.64 -1.43
CA HIS A 136 -20.17 -2.47 -2.33
C HIS A 136 -18.84 -1.81 -2.68
N SER A 137 -17.82 -2.01 -1.85
CA SER A 137 -16.47 -1.50 -2.04
C SER A 137 -15.43 -2.61 -1.89
N ILE A 138 -14.30 -2.45 -2.52
CA ILE A 138 -13.10 -3.26 -2.30
C ILE A 138 -12.21 -2.47 -1.34
N ARG A 139 -11.94 -3.03 -0.17
CA ARG A 139 -11.15 -2.38 0.88
C ARG A 139 -9.74 -2.93 0.89
N LEU A 140 -8.77 -2.04 0.71
CA LEU A 140 -7.33 -2.33 0.85
C LEU A 140 -6.86 -1.82 2.20
N LYS A 141 -6.41 -2.70 3.07
CA LYS A 141 -5.75 -2.37 4.33
C LYS A 141 -4.24 -2.58 4.18
N ILE A 142 -3.47 -1.56 4.57
CA ILE A 142 -2.01 -1.59 4.62
C ILE A 142 -1.62 -1.38 6.08
N GLU A 143 -0.87 -2.30 6.68
CA GLU A 143 -0.68 -2.37 8.12
C GLU A 143 0.76 -2.73 8.50
N VAL A 144 1.27 -2.06 9.53
CA VAL A 144 2.40 -2.55 10.34
C VAL A 144 1.83 -3.04 11.66
N LYS A 145 1.75 -4.36 11.81
CA LYS A 145 1.09 -5.00 12.96
C LYS A 145 1.87 -4.76 14.27
N PRO A 146 1.19 -4.74 15.42
CA PRO A 146 1.86 -4.61 16.73
C PRO A 146 2.85 -5.74 17.03
N ASP A 147 2.59 -6.93 16.50
CA ASP A 147 3.39 -8.16 16.66
C ASP A 147 4.29 -8.45 15.46
N ALA A 148 4.49 -7.50 14.55
CA ALA A 148 5.41 -7.62 13.43
C ALA A 148 6.83 -7.93 13.94
N ARG A 149 7.52 -8.87 13.29
CA ARG A 149 8.91 -9.19 13.61
C ARG A 149 9.84 -8.00 13.35
N HIS A 150 9.55 -7.24 12.30
CA HIS A 150 10.27 -6.04 11.93
C HIS A 150 9.27 -4.86 11.91
N PRO A 151 9.11 -4.12 13.04
CA PRO A 151 8.17 -3.00 13.12
C PRO A 151 8.80 -1.69 12.66
N GLY A 152 9.31 -1.65 11.44
CA GLY A 152 10.09 -0.53 10.89
C GLY A 152 9.23 0.57 10.24
N GLY A 153 7.96 0.69 10.59
CA GLY A 153 7.09 1.76 10.08
C GLY A 153 6.69 1.58 8.61
N LEU A 154 5.97 2.56 8.09
CA LEU A 154 5.44 2.57 6.74
C LEU A 154 5.45 3.97 6.15
N ASN A 155 6.00 4.11 4.95
CA ASN A 155 5.73 5.19 4.02
C ASN A 155 4.88 4.69 2.86
N VAL A 156 3.83 5.42 2.49
CA VAL A 156 3.08 5.23 1.25
C VAL A 156 3.22 6.49 0.42
N PHE A 157 3.76 6.32 -0.78
CA PHE A 157 3.98 7.40 -1.74
C PHE A 157 2.81 7.47 -2.71
N GLY A 158 2.35 8.68 -2.97
CA GLY A 158 1.35 8.98 -3.97
C GLY A 158 1.91 9.86 -5.08
N ARG A 159 1.04 10.28 -6.00
CA ARG A 159 1.40 11.11 -7.13
C ARG A 159 2.16 12.38 -6.70
N GLY A 160 3.21 12.71 -7.42
CA GLY A 160 4.06 13.87 -7.14
C GLY A 160 5.04 13.66 -5.98
N PHE A 161 5.23 12.41 -5.54
CA PHE A 161 6.21 12.01 -4.53
C PHE A 161 6.83 10.65 -4.89
N GLY A 162 8.06 10.36 -4.43
CA GLY A 162 8.73 9.09 -4.69
C GLY A 162 9.33 8.98 -6.10
N ASN A 163 9.39 7.76 -6.60
CA ASN A 163 9.96 7.43 -7.92
C ASN A 163 8.89 7.17 -8.99
N TYR A 164 7.61 7.09 -8.62
CA TYR A 164 6.52 6.74 -9.53
C TYR A 164 5.38 7.75 -9.41
N ASP A 165 4.97 8.36 -10.54
CA ASP A 165 3.88 9.35 -10.57
C ASP A 165 2.51 8.67 -10.57
N GLN A 166 2.22 7.94 -9.49
CA GLN A 166 0.95 7.27 -9.32
C GLN A 166 0.49 7.26 -7.87
N ASP A 167 -0.82 7.26 -7.68
CA ASP A 167 -1.48 6.89 -6.44
C ASP A 167 -1.64 5.37 -6.35
N ILE A 168 -2.36 4.86 -5.34
CA ILE A 168 -2.72 3.45 -5.28
C ILE A 168 -3.64 3.11 -6.45
N VAL A 169 -3.20 2.23 -7.33
CA VAL A 169 -3.95 1.76 -8.50
C VAL A 169 -4.56 0.40 -8.21
N LEU A 170 -5.87 0.27 -8.42
CA LEU A 170 -6.57 -1.01 -8.43
C LEU A 170 -6.96 -1.37 -9.87
N ARG A 171 -6.58 -2.56 -10.32
CA ARG A 171 -7.09 -3.21 -11.52
C ARG A 171 -7.96 -4.41 -11.14
N VAL A 172 -9.15 -4.47 -11.72
CA VAL A 172 -10.10 -5.57 -11.52
C VAL A 172 -10.30 -6.29 -12.83
N THR A 173 -10.02 -7.60 -12.83
CA THR A 173 -10.31 -8.47 -13.99
C THR A 173 -11.59 -9.23 -13.70
N THR A 174 -12.53 -9.19 -14.63
CA THR A 174 -13.81 -9.90 -14.54
C THR A 174 -13.89 -11.01 -15.58
N GLU A 175 -14.79 -11.96 -15.35
CA GLU A 175 -15.21 -12.88 -16.40
C GLU A 175 -15.76 -12.09 -17.61
N PRO A 176 -15.64 -12.65 -18.82
CA PRO A 176 -16.15 -12.05 -20.05
C PRO A 176 -17.63 -11.66 -19.99
#